data_79290b90c9aa4eb72e8ab3d4955562f7
#
_entry.id   79290b90c9aa4eb72e8ab3d4955562f7
#
_cell.length_a   1.000
_cell.length_b   1.000
_cell.length_c   1.000
_cell.angle_alpha   90.00
_cell.angle_beta   90.00
_cell.angle_gamma   90.00
#
_symmetry.space_group_name_H-M   'P 1'
#
loop_
_entity.id
_entity.type
_entity.pdbx_description
1 polymer ?
#
loop_
_entity_poly.entity_id
_entity_poly.type
_entity_poly.pdbx_seq_one_letter_code
_entity_poly.pdbx_strand_id
1 'polypeptide(L)'
;LSGGPVHLDYVAVTWEKPAPFAGFESQIPAAEYVYGITPQDHHADGAADMVIIIPTSQKLLKQAQRLKEFHETHDGLRVNIVPADELYNEFSSGTPDANAYRRYLRMLSDRAATAADMPKYLLLFGDCVWDNRMLTADCRLLNPDDYLLCHESDDSFSKTTCYVSDSWLGIIGEGKGADPKTELQDVAVGRFPVTTAQEARILVDKTINYKKNANAGAWQNTLMFMGDDGNENLHMADANEVADDIASLYPGYLIRKVMWDAYTRQTASTGNSYPEVASIIRQ
;
A
#
# COMPACT_ATOMS: atom_id res chain seq x y z
N LEU A 1 3.24 25.15 -35.92
CA LEU A 1 2.70 23.83 -36.23
C LEU A 1 2.67 23.02 -34.92
N SER A 2 1.55 23.06 -34.23
CA SER A 2 1.26 22.22 -33.07
C SER A 2 0.89 20.82 -33.58
N GLY A 3 1.85 19.92 -33.70
CA GLY A 3 1.58 18.51 -33.87
C GLY A 3 1.09 17.96 -32.52
N GLY A 4 -0.22 17.70 -32.42
CA GLY A 4 -0.74 16.90 -31.33
C GLY A 4 -0.15 15.49 -31.39
N PRO A 5 -0.17 14.73 -30.28
CA PRO A 5 0.35 13.37 -30.25
C PRO A 5 -0.39 12.54 -31.31
N VAL A 6 0.39 11.94 -32.21
CA VAL A 6 -0.14 10.97 -33.18
C VAL A 6 -0.29 9.66 -32.43
N HIS A 7 -1.53 9.26 -32.14
CA HIS A 7 -1.80 7.90 -31.69
C HIS A 7 -1.53 6.93 -32.84
N LEU A 8 -0.57 6.07 -32.68
CA LEU A 8 -0.28 4.98 -33.57
C LEU A 8 -0.65 3.67 -32.89
N ASP A 9 -1.79 3.12 -33.26
CA ASP A 9 -2.16 1.76 -32.84
C ASP A 9 -1.39 0.77 -33.73
N TYR A 10 -0.49 -0.01 -33.10
CA TYR A 10 0.25 -1.04 -33.80
C TYR A 10 -0.41 -2.40 -33.59
N VAL A 11 -0.88 -3.01 -34.65
CA VAL A 11 -1.24 -4.43 -34.68
C VAL A 11 -0.16 -5.18 -35.43
N ALA A 12 0.59 -6.03 -34.75
CA ALA A 12 1.57 -6.91 -35.38
C ALA A 12 0.84 -8.12 -35.99
N VAL A 13 0.79 -8.21 -37.31
CA VAL A 13 0.25 -9.37 -38.04
C VAL A 13 1.37 -10.01 -38.82
N THR A 14 1.59 -11.32 -38.66
CA THR A 14 2.49 -12.07 -39.54
C THR A 14 1.75 -12.52 -40.81
N TRP A 15 2.31 -12.23 -41.98
CA TRP A 15 1.75 -12.58 -43.27
C TRP A 15 1.90 -14.08 -43.65
N GLU A 16 2.73 -14.81 -42.92
CA GLU A 16 2.85 -16.24 -43.06
C GLU A 16 1.74 -16.88 -42.24
N LYS A 17 0.74 -17.43 -42.94
CA LYS A 17 -0.44 -18.15 -42.42
C LYS A 17 -0.54 -18.09 -40.89
N PRO A 18 -1.40 -17.25 -40.33
CA PRO A 18 -1.59 -17.23 -38.91
C PRO A 18 -1.89 -18.66 -38.48
N ALA A 19 -1.15 -19.13 -37.45
CA ALA A 19 -1.54 -20.32 -36.75
C ALA A 19 -3.01 -20.15 -36.35
N PRO A 20 -3.84 -21.19 -36.43
CA PRO A 20 -5.27 -21.04 -36.64
C PRO A 20 -5.89 -20.25 -35.50
N PHE A 21 -6.26 -19.01 -35.76
CA PHE A 21 -7.38 -18.42 -35.04
C PHE A 21 -8.59 -19.24 -35.51
N ALA A 22 -8.98 -20.19 -34.64
CA ALA A 22 -10.11 -21.06 -34.92
C ALA A 22 -11.32 -20.20 -35.37
N GLY A 23 -11.77 -20.40 -36.62
CA GLY A 23 -12.88 -19.67 -37.20
C GLY A 23 -12.52 -18.54 -38.19
N PHE A 24 -11.24 -18.24 -38.43
CA PHE A 24 -10.80 -17.18 -39.36
C PHE A 24 -9.88 -17.74 -40.46
N GLU A 25 -10.27 -18.83 -41.09
CA GLU A 25 -9.45 -19.52 -42.10
C GLU A 25 -9.20 -18.71 -43.38
N SER A 26 -9.93 -17.63 -43.61
CA SER A 26 -9.87 -16.86 -44.83
C SER A 26 -9.87 -15.33 -44.72
N GLN A 27 -9.99 -14.79 -43.49
CA GLN A 27 -10.04 -13.34 -43.30
C GLN A 27 -9.22 -12.93 -42.05
N ILE A 28 -8.42 -11.88 -42.18
CA ILE A 28 -7.86 -11.19 -41.04
C ILE A 28 -9.02 -10.50 -40.34
N PRO A 29 -9.26 -10.73 -39.01
CA PRO A 29 -10.28 -10.02 -38.26
C PRO A 29 -10.11 -8.51 -38.46
N ALA A 30 -11.20 -7.77 -38.63
CA ALA A 30 -11.15 -6.32 -38.58
C ALA A 30 -10.63 -5.89 -37.18
N ALA A 31 -9.79 -4.87 -37.17
CA ALA A 31 -9.36 -4.29 -35.90
C ALA A 31 -10.59 -3.80 -35.14
N GLU A 32 -10.75 -4.27 -33.90
CA GLU A 32 -11.81 -3.83 -33.01
C GLU A 32 -11.25 -2.81 -32.05
N TYR A 33 -11.94 -1.68 -31.91
CA TYR A 33 -11.57 -0.69 -30.91
C TYR A 33 -11.85 -1.24 -29.51
N VAL A 34 -10.82 -1.35 -28.70
CA VAL A 34 -10.94 -1.85 -27.32
C VAL A 34 -11.17 -0.70 -26.35
N TYR A 35 -10.27 0.26 -26.29
CA TYR A 35 -10.41 1.50 -25.53
C TYR A 35 -9.29 2.48 -25.89
N GLY A 36 -9.48 3.78 -25.58
CA GLY A 36 -8.44 4.80 -25.69
C GLY A 36 -7.71 4.99 -24.38
N ILE A 37 -6.38 5.07 -24.43
CA ILE A 37 -5.57 5.46 -23.28
C ILE A 37 -5.62 6.98 -23.17
N THR A 38 -5.89 7.51 -21.97
CA THR A 38 -5.73 8.93 -21.71
C THR A 38 -4.26 9.30 -21.88
N PRO A 39 -3.93 10.37 -22.66
CA PRO A 39 -2.55 10.82 -22.78
C PRO A 39 -1.97 11.09 -21.40
N GLN A 40 -0.84 10.46 -21.09
CA GLN A 40 -0.12 10.54 -19.83
C GLN A 40 1.37 10.69 -20.11
N ASP A 41 2.11 11.29 -19.21
CA ASP A 41 3.57 11.41 -19.25
C ASP A 41 4.12 11.59 -17.82
N HIS A 42 4.12 10.49 -17.05
CA HIS A 42 4.68 10.48 -15.70
C HIS A 42 6.22 10.57 -15.70
N HIS A 43 6.84 10.33 -16.87
CA HIS A 43 8.25 10.65 -17.03
C HIS A 43 8.52 12.17 -17.01
N ALA A 44 7.53 13.01 -17.23
CA ALA A 44 7.65 14.46 -17.11
C ALA A 44 7.30 15.00 -15.71
N ASP A 45 6.88 14.15 -14.78
CA ASP A 45 6.50 14.58 -13.43
C ASP A 45 7.67 15.27 -12.71
N GLY A 46 7.35 16.37 -12.04
CA GLY A 46 8.31 17.11 -11.21
C GLY A 46 8.54 16.44 -9.85
N ALA A 47 9.43 17.05 -9.06
CA ALA A 47 9.73 16.58 -7.71
C ALA A 47 8.47 16.55 -6.82
N ALA A 48 8.28 15.47 -6.10
CA ALA A 48 7.18 15.25 -5.16
C ALA A 48 7.73 14.76 -3.82
N ASP A 49 7.25 15.35 -2.73
CA ASP A 49 7.57 14.88 -1.37
C ASP A 49 6.76 13.64 -1.00
N MET A 50 5.53 13.56 -1.52
CA MET A 50 4.62 12.45 -1.28
C MET A 50 3.97 11.99 -2.59
N VAL A 51 3.98 10.68 -2.80
CA VAL A 51 3.26 10.02 -3.89
C VAL A 51 2.07 9.26 -3.30
N ILE A 52 0.89 9.47 -3.86
CA ILE A 52 -0.32 8.71 -3.53
C ILE A 52 -0.68 7.88 -4.76
N ILE A 53 -0.59 6.54 -4.66
CA ILE A 53 -1.03 5.64 -5.73
C ILE A 53 -2.45 5.20 -5.42
N ILE A 54 -3.34 5.32 -6.40
CA ILE A 54 -4.74 4.90 -6.32
C ILE A 54 -5.02 3.74 -7.28
N PRO A 55 -6.03 2.89 -7.01
CA PRO A 55 -6.44 1.83 -7.92
C PRO A 55 -6.89 2.36 -9.29
N THR A 56 -6.73 1.54 -10.32
CA THR A 56 -7.11 1.81 -11.72
C THR A 56 -8.56 2.29 -11.87
N SER A 57 -9.49 1.74 -11.08
CA SER A 57 -10.90 2.14 -11.11
C SER A 57 -11.15 3.60 -10.69
N GLN A 58 -10.17 4.25 -10.08
CA GLN A 58 -10.21 5.64 -9.58
C GLN A 58 -11.41 5.97 -8.65
N LYS A 59 -12.12 4.97 -8.12
CA LYS A 59 -13.24 5.17 -7.18
C LYS A 59 -12.85 5.96 -5.93
N LEU A 60 -11.57 5.94 -5.58
CA LEU A 60 -11.02 6.58 -4.38
C LEU A 60 -10.46 7.98 -4.64
N LEU A 61 -10.35 8.40 -5.92
CA LEU A 61 -9.70 9.65 -6.33
C LEU A 61 -10.18 10.88 -5.55
N LYS A 62 -11.49 11.03 -5.37
CA LYS A 62 -12.04 12.19 -4.63
C LYS A 62 -11.49 12.28 -3.20
N GLN A 63 -11.30 11.16 -2.53
CA GLN A 63 -10.79 11.15 -1.15
C GLN A 63 -9.26 11.33 -1.13
N ALA A 64 -8.56 10.79 -2.12
CA ALA A 64 -7.13 11.03 -2.30
C ALA A 64 -6.85 12.52 -2.57
N GLN A 65 -7.67 13.19 -3.38
CA GLN A 65 -7.58 14.65 -3.62
C GLN A 65 -7.78 15.46 -2.34
N ARG A 66 -8.74 15.10 -1.49
CA ARG A 66 -8.93 15.76 -0.18
C ARG A 66 -7.70 15.62 0.71
N LEU A 67 -7.08 14.44 0.73
CA LEU A 67 -5.88 14.20 1.51
C LEU A 67 -4.68 14.97 0.94
N LYS A 68 -4.52 14.97 -0.40
CA LYS A 68 -3.53 15.78 -1.09
C LYS A 68 -3.65 17.25 -0.70
N GLU A 69 -4.83 17.85 -0.88
CA GLU A 69 -5.09 19.26 -0.54
C GLU A 69 -4.73 19.57 0.92
N PHE A 70 -5.06 18.65 1.83
CA PHE A 70 -4.70 18.81 3.23
C PHE A 70 -3.19 18.81 3.43
N HIS A 71 -2.45 17.87 2.88
CA HIS A 71 -1.00 17.81 3.04
C HIS A 71 -0.28 18.96 2.36
N GLU A 72 -0.78 19.44 1.22
CA GLU A 72 -0.23 20.61 0.54
C GLU A 72 -0.44 21.89 1.34
N THR A 73 -1.63 22.08 1.91
CA THR A 73 -1.97 23.31 2.63
C THR A 73 -1.50 23.32 4.08
N HIS A 74 -1.54 22.19 4.76
CA HIS A 74 -1.22 22.08 6.19
C HIS A 74 0.25 21.73 6.43
N ASP A 75 0.79 20.79 5.66
CA ASP A 75 2.14 20.26 5.85
C ASP A 75 3.16 20.86 4.86
N GLY A 76 2.70 21.59 3.83
CA GLY A 76 3.56 22.19 2.81
C GLY A 76 4.22 21.18 1.88
N LEU A 77 3.66 19.97 1.77
CA LEU A 77 4.21 18.92 0.92
C LEU A 77 3.80 19.12 -0.55
N ARG A 78 4.68 18.72 -1.47
CA ARG A 78 4.32 18.53 -2.89
C ARG A 78 3.77 17.11 -3.03
N VAL A 79 2.52 16.97 -3.48
CA VAL A 79 1.83 15.68 -3.51
C VAL A 79 1.40 15.32 -4.93
N ASN A 80 1.84 14.19 -5.44
CA ASN A 80 1.34 13.59 -6.68
C ASN A 80 0.34 12.48 -6.38
N ILE A 81 -0.77 12.44 -7.13
CA ILE A 81 -1.71 11.31 -7.15
C ILE A 81 -1.59 10.64 -8.50
N VAL A 82 -1.35 9.33 -8.52
CA VAL A 82 -1.14 8.56 -9.74
C VAL A 82 -2.00 7.30 -9.73
N PRO A 83 -2.84 7.07 -10.75
CA PRO A 83 -3.51 5.79 -10.96
C PRO A 83 -2.52 4.67 -11.27
N ALA A 84 -2.79 3.47 -10.78
CA ALA A 84 -1.86 2.34 -10.90
C ALA A 84 -1.63 1.89 -12.34
N ASP A 85 -2.67 1.90 -13.18
CA ASP A 85 -2.57 1.54 -14.61
C ASP A 85 -1.67 2.50 -15.41
N GLU A 86 -1.66 3.77 -15.06
CA GLU A 86 -0.77 4.75 -15.69
C GLU A 86 0.70 4.41 -15.39
N LEU A 87 1.00 3.97 -14.16
CA LEU A 87 2.34 3.48 -13.82
C LEU A 87 2.67 2.16 -14.52
N TYR A 88 1.71 1.25 -14.67
CA TYR A 88 1.95 0.01 -15.42
C TYR A 88 2.30 0.30 -16.87
N ASN A 89 1.61 1.24 -17.50
CA ASN A 89 1.86 1.61 -18.88
C ASN A 89 3.29 2.14 -19.08
N GLU A 90 3.76 3.03 -18.22
CA GLU A 90 5.05 3.70 -18.39
C GLU A 90 6.24 2.95 -17.78
N PHE A 91 6.04 2.21 -16.68
CA PHE A 91 7.13 1.64 -15.90
C PHE A 91 7.19 0.11 -15.90
N SER A 92 6.18 -0.57 -16.48
CA SER A 92 6.18 -2.04 -16.64
C SER A 92 5.57 -2.53 -17.95
N SER A 93 5.64 -1.72 -19.00
CA SER A 93 5.19 -2.06 -20.37
C SER A 93 3.72 -2.52 -20.43
N GLY A 94 2.85 -1.92 -19.62
CA GLY A 94 1.43 -2.22 -19.55
C GLY A 94 1.09 -3.46 -18.71
N THR A 95 2.08 -4.15 -18.16
CA THR A 95 1.84 -5.31 -17.29
C THR A 95 1.66 -4.86 -15.84
N PRO A 96 0.58 -5.28 -15.14
CA PRO A 96 0.45 -5.04 -13.71
C PRO A 96 1.62 -5.66 -12.94
N ASP A 97 2.50 -4.80 -12.42
CA ASP A 97 3.71 -5.18 -11.70
C ASP A 97 3.99 -4.15 -10.60
N ALA A 98 4.10 -4.60 -9.35
CA ALA A 98 4.43 -3.74 -8.21
C ALA A 98 5.78 -3.01 -8.36
N ASN A 99 6.69 -3.53 -9.19
CA ASN A 99 7.93 -2.83 -9.55
C ASN A 99 7.67 -1.49 -10.26
N ALA A 100 6.53 -1.30 -10.93
CA ALA A 100 6.20 -0.02 -11.55
C ALA A 100 6.17 1.11 -10.52
N TYR A 101 5.64 0.85 -9.33
CA TYR A 101 5.61 1.83 -8.22
C TYR A 101 7.03 2.20 -7.77
N ARG A 102 7.90 1.20 -7.61
CA ARG A 102 9.31 1.43 -7.25
C ARG A 102 10.07 2.20 -8.33
N ARG A 103 9.88 1.84 -9.60
CA ARG A 103 10.55 2.51 -10.73
C ARG A 103 10.14 3.97 -10.84
N TYR A 104 8.87 4.28 -10.61
CA TYR A 104 8.41 5.66 -10.56
C TYR A 104 9.06 6.45 -9.43
N LEU A 105 9.06 5.91 -8.20
CA LEU A 105 9.72 6.54 -7.05
C LEU A 105 11.24 6.69 -7.30
N ARG A 106 11.87 5.66 -7.89
CA ARG A 106 13.29 5.70 -8.24
C ARG A 106 13.56 6.80 -9.25
N MET A 107 12.75 6.93 -10.29
CA MET A 107 12.89 8.00 -11.28
C MET A 107 12.83 9.39 -10.62
N LEU A 108 11.86 9.61 -9.71
CA LEU A 108 11.77 10.88 -8.97
C LEU A 108 13.03 11.11 -8.12
N SER A 109 13.53 10.08 -7.46
CA SER A 109 14.76 10.14 -6.67
C SER A 109 16.00 10.43 -7.51
N ASP A 110 16.17 9.75 -8.65
CA ASP A 110 17.33 9.92 -9.54
C ASP A 110 17.35 11.30 -10.22
N ARG A 111 16.19 11.93 -10.37
CA ARG A 111 16.06 13.29 -10.93
C ARG A 111 16.09 14.40 -9.88
N ALA A 112 16.13 14.06 -8.61
CA ALA A 112 16.18 15.05 -7.55
C ALA A 112 17.45 15.90 -7.66
N ALA A 113 17.30 17.21 -7.76
CA ALA A 113 18.44 18.12 -7.81
C ALA A 113 19.15 18.23 -6.45
N THR A 114 18.39 18.05 -5.37
CA THR A 114 18.87 18.12 -3.99
C THR A 114 18.17 17.06 -3.14
N ALA A 115 18.69 16.75 -1.96
CA ALA A 115 18.02 15.86 -1.00
C ALA A 115 16.60 16.32 -0.61
N ALA A 116 16.31 17.62 -0.71
CA ALA A 116 14.99 18.17 -0.44
C ALA A 116 13.96 17.83 -1.54
N ASP A 117 14.43 17.45 -2.73
CA ASP A 117 13.59 17.10 -3.87
C ASP A 117 13.30 15.61 -3.97
N MET A 118 13.97 14.81 -3.15
CA MET A 118 13.74 13.35 -3.11
C MET A 118 12.35 13.02 -2.54
N PRO A 119 11.67 11.98 -3.07
CA PRO A 119 10.42 11.51 -2.49
C PRO A 119 10.65 10.97 -1.08
N LYS A 120 9.76 11.34 -0.14
CA LYS A 120 9.84 10.98 1.27
C LYS A 120 8.77 9.98 1.67
N TYR A 121 7.61 10.05 1.03
CA TYR A 121 6.42 9.30 1.42
C TYR A 121 5.76 8.65 0.20
N LEU A 122 5.40 7.38 0.37
CA LEU A 122 4.50 6.64 -0.52
C LEU A 122 3.24 6.26 0.26
N LEU A 123 2.08 6.67 -0.21
CA LEU A 123 0.80 6.18 0.27
C LEU A 123 0.14 5.31 -0.80
N LEU A 124 -0.04 4.03 -0.49
CA LEU A 124 -0.86 3.11 -1.25
C LEU A 124 -2.32 3.33 -0.82
N PHE A 125 -3.05 4.13 -1.59
CA PHE A 125 -4.41 4.52 -1.25
C PHE A 125 -5.41 3.55 -1.86
N GLY A 126 -5.40 2.32 -1.37
CA GLY A 126 -6.21 1.18 -1.80
C GLY A 126 -5.77 -0.09 -1.07
N ASP A 127 -6.68 -1.04 -0.97
CA ASP A 127 -6.40 -2.36 -0.42
C ASP A 127 -5.57 -3.20 -1.39
N CYS A 128 -5.03 -4.31 -0.90
CA CYS A 128 -4.37 -5.33 -1.71
C CYS A 128 -4.92 -6.72 -1.36
N VAL A 129 -4.59 -7.68 -2.20
CA VAL A 129 -4.81 -9.11 -1.93
C VAL A 129 -3.47 -9.84 -2.00
N TRP A 130 -3.36 -10.95 -1.25
CA TRP A 130 -2.15 -11.77 -1.25
C TRP A 130 -1.88 -12.47 -2.60
N ASP A 131 -2.90 -12.59 -3.44
CA ASP A 131 -2.81 -13.14 -4.79
C ASP A 131 -2.98 -12.00 -5.80
N ASN A 132 -1.89 -11.32 -6.12
CA ASN A 132 -1.87 -10.19 -7.07
C ASN A 132 -2.49 -10.51 -8.43
N ARG A 133 -2.51 -11.79 -8.84
CA ARG A 133 -3.09 -12.24 -10.11
C ARG A 133 -4.55 -12.67 -10.01
N MET A 134 -5.10 -12.71 -8.80
CA MET A 134 -6.50 -13.10 -8.51
C MET A 134 -6.92 -14.43 -9.15
N LEU A 135 -6.03 -15.44 -9.10
CA LEU A 135 -6.27 -16.77 -9.67
C LEU A 135 -6.93 -17.73 -8.70
N THR A 136 -6.77 -17.50 -7.40
CA THR A 136 -7.29 -18.37 -6.34
C THR A 136 -8.81 -18.26 -6.22
N ALA A 137 -9.40 -19.26 -5.57
CA ALA A 137 -10.85 -19.28 -5.34
C ALA A 137 -11.35 -18.06 -4.55
N ASP A 138 -10.51 -17.55 -3.64
CA ASP A 138 -10.85 -16.43 -2.76
C ASP A 138 -10.76 -15.08 -3.49
N CYS A 139 -9.86 -14.96 -4.48
CA CYS A 139 -9.59 -13.69 -5.14
C CYS A 139 -10.21 -13.55 -6.54
N ARG A 140 -10.45 -14.66 -7.26
CA ARG A 140 -10.87 -14.66 -8.69
C ARG A 140 -12.19 -13.96 -9.01
N LEU A 141 -13.00 -13.65 -8.02
CA LEU A 141 -14.28 -12.93 -8.19
C LEU A 141 -14.14 -11.43 -7.84
N LEU A 142 -12.97 -11.00 -7.39
CA LEU A 142 -12.68 -9.60 -7.12
C LEU A 142 -12.39 -8.88 -8.45
N ASN A 143 -12.66 -7.57 -8.46
CA ASN A 143 -12.28 -6.74 -9.60
C ASN A 143 -10.84 -6.22 -9.39
N PRO A 144 -9.86 -6.63 -10.21
CA PRO A 144 -8.46 -6.22 -10.02
C PRO A 144 -8.26 -4.70 -10.09
N ASP A 145 -9.12 -3.98 -10.82
CA ASP A 145 -9.03 -2.52 -10.93
C ASP A 145 -9.37 -1.78 -9.63
N ASP A 146 -9.92 -2.47 -8.64
CA ASP A 146 -10.25 -1.90 -7.32
C ASP A 146 -9.15 -2.07 -6.28
N TYR A 147 -8.07 -2.79 -6.61
CA TYR A 147 -6.97 -3.13 -5.70
C TYR A 147 -5.62 -2.61 -6.19
N LEU A 148 -4.72 -2.40 -5.26
CA LEU A 148 -3.32 -2.13 -5.54
C LEU A 148 -2.49 -3.40 -5.34
N LEU A 149 -1.42 -3.54 -6.09
CA LEU A 149 -0.51 -4.65 -5.90
C LEU A 149 0.31 -4.49 -4.61
N CYS A 150 0.75 -5.62 -4.07
CA CYS A 150 1.75 -5.71 -3.02
C CYS A 150 2.98 -6.48 -3.51
N HIS A 151 4.09 -6.38 -2.79
CA HIS A 151 5.22 -7.28 -3.01
C HIS A 151 4.93 -8.63 -2.34
N GLU A 152 5.12 -9.69 -3.09
CA GLU A 152 5.04 -11.06 -2.59
C GLU A 152 6.44 -11.64 -2.48
N SER A 153 6.70 -12.43 -1.42
CA SER A 153 7.96 -13.14 -1.26
C SER A 153 8.16 -14.20 -2.34
N ASP A 154 9.41 -14.50 -2.67
CA ASP A 154 9.76 -15.53 -3.66
C ASP A 154 9.20 -16.92 -3.28
N ASP A 155 9.00 -17.17 -1.99
CA ASP A 155 8.44 -18.39 -1.43
C ASP A 155 6.93 -18.27 -1.15
N SER A 156 6.16 -17.74 -2.10
CA SER A 156 4.73 -17.42 -1.96
C SER A 156 3.84 -18.63 -1.65
N PHE A 157 4.29 -19.86 -1.93
CA PHE A 157 3.56 -21.09 -1.63
C PHE A 157 3.88 -21.71 -0.26
N SER A 158 4.86 -21.19 0.44
CA SER A 158 5.19 -21.67 1.79
C SER A 158 4.15 -21.18 2.79
N LYS A 159 3.57 -22.09 3.56
CA LYS A 159 2.58 -21.75 4.60
C LYS A 159 3.19 -21.07 5.83
N THR A 160 4.51 -21.11 5.97
CA THR A 160 5.21 -20.64 7.18
C THR A 160 6.16 -19.46 6.92
N THR A 161 6.65 -19.31 5.70
CA THR A 161 7.69 -18.33 5.36
C THR A 161 7.24 -17.30 4.32
N CYS A 162 6.10 -17.52 3.64
CA CYS A 162 5.54 -16.53 2.73
C CYS A 162 5.12 -15.26 3.47
N TYR A 163 5.29 -14.12 2.81
CA TYR A 163 4.83 -12.83 3.31
C TYR A 163 4.53 -11.88 2.16
N VAL A 164 3.72 -10.88 2.44
CA VAL A 164 3.54 -9.69 1.60
C VAL A 164 4.20 -8.51 2.29
N SER A 165 4.72 -7.56 1.52
CA SER A 165 5.44 -6.42 2.08
C SER A 165 5.21 -5.14 1.30
N ASP A 166 4.61 -4.15 1.93
CA ASP A 166 4.56 -2.79 1.37
C ASP A 166 5.89 -2.05 1.56
N SER A 167 6.63 -2.36 2.61
CA SER A 167 7.93 -1.73 2.88
C SER A 167 8.95 -1.94 1.76
N TRP A 168 8.87 -3.06 1.06
CA TRP A 168 9.71 -3.32 -0.11
C TRP A 168 9.57 -2.25 -1.19
N LEU A 169 8.38 -1.67 -1.35
CA LEU A 169 8.11 -0.62 -2.34
C LEU A 169 8.87 0.67 -2.05
N GLY A 170 9.27 0.89 -0.80
CA GLY A 170 10.07 2.02 -0.38
C GLY A 170 11.58 1.81 -0.43
N ILE A 171 12.05 0.60 -0.77
CA ILE A 171 13.47 0.27 -0.91
C ILE A 171 13.86 0.53 -2.38
N ILE A 172 14.20 1.78 -2.71
CA ILE A 172 14.42 2.22 -4.10
C ILE A 172 15.88 2.44 -4.46
N GLY A 173 16.81 2.33 -3.51
CA GLY A 173 18.24 2.54 -3.73
C GLY A 173 18.82 1.60 -4.80
N GLU A 174 19.92 2.00 -5.43
CA GLU A 174 20.60 1.19 -6.45
C GLU A 174 21.11 -0.12 -5.86
N GLY A 175 20.84 -1.24 -6.54
CA GLY A 175 21.22 -2.57 -6.08
C GLY A 175 20.44 -3.10 -4.88
N LYS A 176 19.47 -2.32 -4.35
CA LYS A 176 18.62 -2.72 -3.23
C LYS A 176 17.35 -3.45 -3.67
N GLY A 177 16.71 -4.14 -2.75
CA GLY A 177 15.44 -4.84 -2.91
C GLY A 177 15.57 -6.35 -3.05
N ALA A 178 16.78 -6.89 -2.94
CA ALA A 178 17.00 -8.34 -2.95
C ALA A 178 16.67 -8.99 -1.61
N ASP A 179 16.90 -8.28 -0.50
CA ASP A 179 16.58 -8.77 0.85
C ASP A 179 15.83 -7.71 1.68
N PRO A 180 14.51 -7.61 1.52
CA PRO A 180 13.72 -6.60 2.21
C PRO A 180 13.70 -6.75 3.74
N LYS A 181 14.21 -7.87 4.28
CA LYS A 181 14.27 -8.09 5.73
C LYS A 181 15.44 -7.36 6.39
N THR A 182 16.49 -7.10 5.64
CA THR A 182 17.73 -6.48 6.16
C THR A 182 17.99 -5.08 5.57
N GLU A 183 17.30 -4.72 4.50
CA GLU A 183 17.49 -3.45 3.82
C GLU A 183 16.59 -2.35 4.40
N LEU A 184 17.15 -1.17 4.61
CA LEU A 184 16.39 -0.02 5.06
C LEU A 184 15.64 0.66 3.92
N GLN A 185 14.42 1.09 4.21
CA GLN A 185 13.62 1.90 3.29
C GLN A 185 14.27 3.26 3.04
N ASP A 186 14.24 3.69 1.79
CA ASP A 186 14.62 5.04 1.38
C ASP A 186 13.41 6.00 1.42
N VAL A 187 12.19 5.46 1.24
CA VAL A 187 10.92 6.17 1.26
C VAL A 187 10.00 5.53 2.30
N ALA A 188 9.39 6.32 3.17
CA ALA A 188 8.41 5.83 4.13
C ALA A 188 7.12 5.41 3.42
N VAL A 189 6.66 4.18 3.67
CA VAL A 189 5.49 3.61 3.00
C VAL A 189 4.35 3.41 3.99
N GLY A 190 3.15 3.78 3.58
CA GLY A 190 1.91 3.47 4.29
C GLY A 190 0.82 3.01 3.31
N ARG A 191 -0.17 2.28 3.83
CA ARG A 191 -1.34 1.86 3.07
C ARG A 191 -2.63 2.24 3.76
N PHE A 192 -3.59 2.74 2.99
CA PHE A 192 -4.99 2.79 3.38
C PHE A 192 -5.69 1.57 2.78
N PRO A 193 -5.94 0.51 3.56
CA PRO A 193 -6.54 -0.73 3.07
C PRO A 193 -8.06 -0.55 2.90
N VAL A 194 -8.45 0.14 1.84
CA VAL A 194 -9.83 0.52 1.55
C VAL A 194 -10.19 0.22 0.09
N THR A 195 -11.40 -0.23 -0.16
CA THR A 195 -11.92 -0.50 -1.50
C THR A 195 -13.12 0.36 -1.84
N THR A 196 -13.71 1.06 -0.86
CA THR A 196 -14.88 1.89 -1.04
C THR A 196 -14.61 3.36 -0.72
N ALA A 197 -15.31 4.27 -1.40
CA ALA A 197 -15.23 5.71 -1.12
C ALA A 197 -15.65 6.06 0.32
N GLN A 198 -16.52 5.26 0.95
CA GLN A 198 -16.95 5.46 2.34
C GLN A 198 -15.82 5.15 3.33
N GLU A 199 -15.15 4.01 3.18
CA GLU A 199 -13.99 3.64 3.99
C GLU A 199 -12.86 4.66 3.82
N ALA A 200 -12.56 5.03 2.58
CA ALA A 200 -11.57 6.04 2.27
C ALA A 200 -11.88 7.38 2.95
N ARG A 201 -13.15 7.79 2.95
CA ARG A 201 -13.59 9.01 3.65
C ARG A 201 -13.30 8.92 5.15
N ILE A 202 -13.62 7.80 5.77
CA ILE A 202 -13.40 7.59 7.22
C ILE A 202 -11.91 7.71 7.56
N LEU A 203 -11.02 7.06 6.78
CA LEU A 203 -9.58 7.13 7.02
C LEU A 203 -9.01 8.53 6.77
N VAL A 204 -9.45 9.21 5.72
CA VAL A 204 -9.04 10.60 5.44
C VAL A 204 -9.50 11.52 6.56
N ASP A 205 -10.76 11.42 7.00
CA ASP A 205 -11.28 12.24 8.10
C ASP A 205 -10.50 11.97 9.40
N LYS A 206 -10.19 10.69 9.71
CA LYS A 206 -9.38 10.29 10.85
C LYS A 206 -7.98 10.93 10.79
N THR A 207 -7.31 10.83 9.65
CA THR A 207 -5.96 11.39 9.44
C THR A 207 -5.95 12.90 9.62
N ILE A 208 -6.87 13.60 8.97
CA ILE A 208 -6.98 15.06 9.06
C ILE A 208 -7.27 15.50 10.50
N ASN A 209 -8.21 14.84 11.20
CA ASN A 209 -8.55 15.16 12.57
C ASN A 209 -7.39 14.90 13.53
N TYR A 210 -6.65 13.81 13.33
CA TYR A 210 -5.45 13.49 14.10
C TYR A 210 -4.36 14.57 13.91
N LYS A 211 -4.05 14.92 12.67
CA LYS A 211 -3.05 15.95 12.34
C LYS A 211 -3.42 17.32 12.87
N LYS A 212 -4.68 17.69 12.83
CA LYS A 212 -5.20 18.93 13.39
C LYS A 212 -5.30 18.91 14.91
N ASN A 213 -5.01 17.78 15.53
CA ASN A 213 -5.16 17.55 16.96
C ASN A 213 -6.59 17.88 17.49
N ALA A 214 -7.60 17.63 16.63
CA ALA A 214 -8.99 18.00 16.90
C ALA A 214 -9.58 17.29 18.13
N ASN A 215 -9.03 16.12 18.47
CA ASN A 215 -9.47 15.31 19.59
C ASN A 215 -8.31 15.08 20.60
N ALA A 216 -7.57 16.14 20.91
CA ALA A 216 -6.50 16.08 21.89
C ALA A 216 -6.98 15.52 23.22
N GLY A 217 -6.15 14.71 23.86
CA GLY A 217 -6.50 14.12 25.15
C GLY A 217 -5.37 13.27 25.74
N ALA A 218 -5.59 12.77 26.95
CA ALA A 218 -4.61 11.96 27.67
C ALA A 218 -4.21 10.69 26.92
N TRP A 219 -5.05 10.21 26.00
CA TRP A 219 -4.76 9.05 25.15
C TRP A 219 -3.50 9.23 24.31
N GLN A 220 -3.13 10.46 23.94
CA GLN A 220 -1.93 10.73 23.14
C GLN A 220 -0.63 10.44 23.87
N ASN A 221 -0.67 10.47 25.22
CA ASN A 221 0.46 10.16 26.08
C ASN A 221 0.30 8.79 26.76
N THR A 222 -0.69 7.98 26.37
CA THR A 222 -0.93 6.66 26.92
C THR A 222 -0.40 5.59 25.96
N LEU A 223 0.51 4.75 26.43
CA LEU A 223 1.00 3.58 25.73
C LEU A 223 0.47 2.32 26.41
N MET A 224 -0.18 1.44 25.65
CA MET A 224 -0.69 0.17 26.14
C MET A 224 0.20 -0.97 25.64
N PHE A 225 0.73 -1.76 26.57
CA PHE A 225 1.48 -2.98 26.30
C PHE A 225 0.63 -4.17 26.69
N MET A 226 0.45 -5.10 25.77
CA MET A 226 -0.39 -6.26 25.97
C MET A 226 0.37 -7.53 25.57
N GLY A 227 0.31 -8.54 26.43
CA GLY A 227 0.87 -9.87 26.17
C GLY A 227 -0.11 -10.96 26.62
N ASP A 228 -0.21 -12.01 25.80
CA ASP A 228 -0.93 -13.23 26.14
C ASP A 228 -0.01 -14.24 26.85
N ASP A 229 -0.60 -15.34 27.34
CA ASP A 229 0.08 -16.43 28.02
C ASP A 229 0.74 -17.45 27.07
N GLY A 230 0.87 -17.12 25.76
CA GLY A 230 1.51 -17.97 24.78
C GLY A 230 3.02 -18.12 24.98
N ASN A 231 3.59 -19.20 24.41
CA ASN A 231 5.01 -19.50 24.43
C ASN A 231 5.66 -19.42 25.84
N GLU A 232 5.04 -20.07 26.82
CA GLU A 232 5.54 -20.06 28.23
C GLU A 232 5.67 -18.63 28.80
N ASN A 233 4.68 -17.78 28.51
CA ASN A 233 4.60 -16.38 28.92
C ASN A 233 5.64 -15.45 28.28
N LEU A 234 6.31 -15.88 27.21
CA LEU A 234 7.31 -15.06 26.51
C LEU A 234 6.72 -13.71 26.06
N HIS A 235 5.51 -13.73 25.48
CA HIS A 235 4.87 -12.51 25.00
C HIS A 235 4.60 -11.48 26.13
N MET A 236 4.23 -11.96 27.32
CA MET A 236 4.06 -11.07 28.48
C MET A 236 5.40 -10.57 29.01
N ALA A 237 6.43 -11.42 29.03
CA ALA A 237 7.76 -11.04 29.49
C ALA A 237 8.35 -9.94 28.60
N ASP A 238 8.32 -10.12 27.27
CA ASP A 238 8.80 -9.15 26.30
C ASP A 238 8.01 -7.83 26.37
N ALA A 239 6.68 -7.90 26.40
CA ALA A 239 5.84 -6.72 26.53
C ALA A 239 6.10 -5.96 27.83
N ASN A 240 6.35 -6.66 28.92
CA ASN A 240 6.66 -6.07 30.22
C ASN A 240 8.04 -5.38 30.21
N GLU A 241 9.07 -6.02 29.65
CA GLU A 241 10.41 -5.46 29.55
C GLU A 241 10.41 -4.16 28.75
N VAL A 242 9.83 -4.17 27.57
CA VAL A 242 9.72 -2.95 26.72
C VAL A 242 8.92 -1.85 27.42
N ALA A 243 7.84 -2.21 28.12
CA ALA A 243 7.03 -1.25 28.87
C ALA A 243 7.83 -0.58 30.03
N ASP A 244 8.66 -1.34 30.72
CA ASP A 244 9.49 -0.85 31.82
C ASP A 244 10.65 0.03 31.31
N ASP A 245 11.26 -0.35 30.20
CA ASP A 245 12.28 0.45 29.52
C ASP A 245 11.73 1.81 29.08
N ILE A 246 10.56 1.81 28.45
CA ILE A 246 9.93 3.07 28.03
C ILE A 246 9.51 3.92 29.23
N ALA A 247 8.96 3.31 30.28
CA ALA A 247 8.62 4.04 31.50
C ALA A 247 9.85 4.71 32.16
N SER A 248 11.00 4.05 32.09
CA SER A 248 12.26 4.57 32.61
C SER A 248 12.85 5.68 31.72
N LEU A 249 12.87 5.47 30.42
CA LEU A 249 13.50 6.40 29.46
C LEU A 249 12.62 7.63 29.16
N TYR A 250 11.31 7.47 29.23
CA TYR A 250 10.31 8.48 28.83
C TYR A 250 9.19 8.63 29.87
N PRO A 251 9.50 9.18 31.05
CA PRO A 251 8.54 9.25 32.19
C PRO A 251 7.31 10.13 31.95
N GLY A 252 7.25 10.82 30.78
CA GLY A 252 6.08 11.61 30.37
C GLY A 252 4.93 10.78 29.82
N TYR A 253 5.16 9.50 29.51
CA TYR A 253 4.11 8.61 29.04
C TYR A 253 3.42 7.88 30.21
N LEU A 254 2.09 7.74 30.09
CA LEU A 254 1.32 6.85 30.95
C LEU A 254 1.38 5.43 30.37
N ILE A 255 2.07 4.54 31.07
CA ILE A 255 2.22 3.15 30.66
C ILE A 255 1.06 2.33 31.23
N ARG A 256 0.31 1.66 30.38
CA ARG A 256 -0.72 0.68 30.73
C ARG A 256 -0.26 -0.72 30.32
N LYS A 257 -0.18 -1.63 31.30
CA LYS A 257 0.15 -3.03 31.05
C LYS A 257 -1.13 -3.87 31.16
N VAL A 258 -1.39 -4.67 30.13
CA VAL A 258 -2.53 -5.59 30.05
C VAL A 258 -1.97 -6.99 29.82
N MET A 259 -1.52 -7.62 30.90
CA MET A 259 -0.99 -8.98 30.90
C MET A 259 -2.12 -9.95 31.20
N TRP A 260 -2.33 -10.93 30.34
CA TRP A 260 -3.53 -11.78 30.42
C TRP A 260 -3.62 -12.58 31.70
N ASP A 261 -2.50 -12.98 32.29
CA ASP A 261 -2.45 -13.69 33.58
C ASP A 261 -3.05 -12.90 34.76
N ALA A 262 -3.13 -11.57 34.64
CA ALA A 262 -3.74 -10.73 35.69
C ALA A 262 -5.28 -10.78 35.66
N TYR A 263 -5.89 -11.45 34.64
CA TYR A 263 -7.32 -11.47 34.44
C TYR A 263 -7.89 -12.88 34.47
N THR A 264 -9.18 -13.00 34.82
CA THR A 264 -9.85 -14.28 34.93
C THR A 264 -10.04 -14.92 33.54
N ARG A 265 -9.45 -16.11 33.36
CA ARG A 265 -9.65 -16.94 32.18
C ARG A 265 -10.97 -17.68 32.26
N GLN A 266 -11.77 -17.57 31.24
CA GLN A 266 -12.96 -18.38 31.02
C GLN A 266 -12.67 -19.47 29.98
N THR A 267 -12.95 -20.72 30.34
CA THR A 267 -12.75 -21.87 29.45
C THR A 267 -14.09 -22.38 28.94
N ALA A 268 -14.23 -22.50 27.64
CA ALA A 268 -15.40 -23.09 26.96
C ALA A 268 -14.95 -24.15 25.96
N SER A 269 -15.88 -24.91 25.42
CA SER A 269 -15.61 -25.90 24.36
C SER A 269 -15.02 -25.28 23.10
N THR A 270 -15.22 -24.00 22.88
CA THR A 270 -14.69 -23.22 21.73
C THR A 270 -13.32 -22.60 22.00
N GLY A 271 -12.74 -22.79 23.20
CA GLY A 271 -11.44 -22.25 23.58
C GLY A 271 -11.50 -21.35 24.82
N ASN A 272 -10.35 -20.77 25.14
CA ASN A 272 -10.20 -19.84 26.25
C ASN A 272 -10.55 -18.41 25.83
N SER A 273 -11.08 -17.63 26.76
CA SER A 273 -11.35 -16.21 26.57
C SER A 273 -11.05 -15.40 27.83
N TYR A 274 -10.76 -14.12 27.65
CA TYR A 274 -10.48 -13.14 28.70
C TYR A 274 -11.40 -11.93 28.53
N PRO A 275 -12.66 -11.99 28.98
CA PRO A 275 -13.66 -10.95 28.75
C PRO A 275 -13.27 -9.58 29.28
N GLU A 276 -12.56 -9.53 30.41
CA GLU A 276 -12.06 -8.29 31.00
C GLU A 276 -11.02 -7.62 30.11
N VAL A 277 -10.07 -8.39 29.54
CA VAL A 277 -9.09 -7.89 28.57
C VAL A 277 -9.79 -7.31 27.35
N ALA A 278 -10.76 -8.02 26.79
CA ALA A 278 -11.55 -7.54 25.67
C ALA A 278 -12.32 -6.23 25.97
N SER A 279 -12.76 -6.06 27.24
CA SER A 279 -13.39 -4.80 27.68
C SER A 279 -12.39 -3.64 27.75
N ILE A 280 -11.18 -3.90 28.27
CA ILE A 280 -10.13 -2.87 28.39
C ILE A 280 -9.67 -2.38 27.01
N ILE A 281 -9.55 -3.29 26.03
CA ILE A 281 -9.13 -2.93 24.66
C ILE A 281 -10.18 -2.05 23.96
N ARG A 282 -11.46 -2.16 24.34
CA ARG A 282 -12.55 -1.39 23.73
C ARG A 282 -12.75 0.01 24.35
N GLN A 283 -12.12 0.31 25.46
CA GLN A 283 -12.14 1.61 26.13
C GLN A 283 -11.10 2.58 25.55
#